data_e0b89711e01a9e7184773941e49b7230
#
_entry.id   e0b89711e01a9e7184773941e49b7230
#
_cell.length_a   1.000
_cell.length_b   1.000
_cell.length_c   1.000
_cell.angle_alpha   90.00
_cell.angle_beta   90.00
_cell.angle_gamma   90.00
#
_symmetry.space_group_name_H-M   'P 1'
#
loop_
_entity.id
_entity.type
_entity.pdbx_description
1 polymer ?
#
loop_
_entity_poly.entity_id
_entity_poly.type
_entity_poly.pdbx_seq_one_letter_code
_entity_poly.pdbx_strand_id
1 'polypeptide(L)' 'MTTQAEIEAAAKAIFLAATYHDQFAATWDSATHNQKVFAYAYANVALAAAEKVRAES' A
#
# COMPACT_ATOMS: atom_id res chain seq x y z
N MET A 1 9.97 1.66 13.67
CA MET A 1 9.75 0.28 13.18
C MET A 1 8.36 0.19 12.54
N THR A 2 8.27 -0.42 11.35
CA THR A 2 7.01 -0.51 10.63
C THR A 2 6.22 -1.73 11.10
N THR A 3 4.97 -1.53 11.48
CA THR A 3 4.10 -2.63 11.93
C THR A 3 3.30 -3.20 10.76
N GLN A 4 2.77 -4.39 10.94
CA GLN A 4 1.88 -5.01 9.95
C GLN A 4 0.64 -4.15 9.69
N ALA A 5 0.10 -3.52 10.74
CA ALA A 5 -1.05 -2.63 10.61
C ALA A 5 -0.73 -1.41 9.74
N GLU A 6 0.46 -0.85 9.88
CA GLU A 6 0.90 0.27 9.04
C GLU A 6 1.06 -0.15 7.58
N ILE A 7 1.66 -1.32 7.33
CA ILE A 7 1.82 -1.86 5.99
C ILE A 7 0.45 -2.08 5.33
N GLU A 8 -0.50 -2.65 6.07
CA GLU A 8 -1.84 -2.91 5.55
C GLU A 8 -2.58 -1.61 5.24
N ALA A 9 -2.50 -0.62 6.12
CA ALA A 9 -3.13 0.68 5.89
C ALA A 9 -2.55 1.37 4.64
N ALA A 10 -1.23 1.34 4.49
CA ALA A 10 -0.56 1.92 3.34
C ALA A 10 -0.93 1.17 2.05
N ALA A 11 -1.01 -0.16 2.10
CA ALA A 11 -1.38 -0.96 0.93
C ALA A 11 -2.80 -0.64 0.46
N LYS A 12 -3.75 -0.52 1.40
CA LYS A 12 -5.12 -0.12 1.07
C LYS A 12 -5.18 1.25 0.42
N ALA A 13 -4.42 2.21 0.96
CA ALA A 13 -4.38 3.56 0.42
C ALA A 13 -3.79 3.58 -0.99
N ILE A 14 -2.75 2.81 -1.24
CA ILE A 14 -2.13 2.69 -2.56
C ILE A 14 -3.11 2.07 -3.56
N PHE A 15 -3.81 1.01 -3.15
CA PHE A 15 -4.81 0.36 -4.01
C PHE A 15 -5.92 1.34 -4.38
N LEU A 16 -6.45 2.08 -3.41
CA LEU A 16 -7.50 3.05 -3.65
C LEU A 16 -7.03 4.18 -4.57
N ALA A 17 -5.81 4.65 -4.39
CA ALA A 17 -5.25 5.70 -5.25
C ALA A 17 -5.06 5.20 -6.69
N ALA A 18 -4.60 3.96 -6.85
CA ALA A 18 -4.37 3.38 -8.18
C ALA A 18 -5.67 3.12 -8.94
N THR A 19 -6.77 2.88 -8.22
CA THR A 19 -8.07 2.58 -8.84
C THR A 19 -9.04 3.74 -8.78
N TYR A 20 -8.58 4.92 -8.40
CA TYR A 20 -9.43 6.08 -8.15
C TYR A 20 -10.31 6.47 -9.35
N HIS A 21 -9.79 6.35 -10.57
CA HIS A 21 -10.53 6.73 -11.77
C HIS A 21 -11.35 5.60 -12.39
N ASP A 22 -11.30 4.41 -11.80
CA ASP A 22 -11.98 3.24 -12.34
C ASP A 22 -13.17 2.89 -11.45
N GLN A 23 -14.36 3.34 -11.87
CA GLN A 23 -15.60 3.08 -11.11
C GLN A 23 -15.96 1.60 -11.06
N PHE A 24 -15.35 0.78 -11.92
CA PHE A 24 -15.58 -0.67 -11.95
C PHE A 24 -14.46 -1.44 -11.27
N ALA A 25 -13.49 -0.75 -10.68
CA ALA A 25 -12.39 -1.41 -10.00
C ALA A 25 -12.89 -2.20 -8.79
N ALA A 26 -12.21 -3.31 -8.50
CA ALA A 26 -12.51 -4.09 -7.31
C ALA A 26 -12.24 -3.27 -6.05
N THR A 27 -13.01 -3.53 -5.01
CA THR A 27 -12.72 -2.98 -3.69
C THR A 27 -11.54 -3.73 -3.09
N TRP A 28 -10.97 -3.21 -1.99
CA TRP A 28 -9.89 -3.90 -1.31
C TRP A 28 -10.29 -5.34 -0.93
N ASP A 29 -11.53 -5.51 -0.44
CA ASP A 29 -12.00 -6.81 0.00
C ASP A 29 -12.15 -7.81 -1.15
N SER A 30 -12.47 -7.32 -2.34
CA SER A 30 -12.63 -8.17 -3.53
C SER A 30 -11.39 -8.18 -4.42
N ALA A 31 -10.32 -7.50 -4.03
CA ALA A 31 -9.07 -7.48 -4.79
C ALA A 31 -8.47 -8.88 -4.89
N THR A 32 -7.89 -9.19 -6.04
CA THR A 32 -7.24 -10.48 -6.24
C THR A 32 -5.97 -10.58 -5.39
N HIS A 33 -5.50 -11.82 -5.20
CA HIS A 33 -4.26 -12.06 -4.49
C HIS A 33 -3.09 -11.26 -5.10
N ASN A 34 -3.00 -11.26 -6.44
CA ASN A 34 -1.92 -10.54 -7.13
C ASN A 34 -2.01 -9.03 -6.91
N GLN A 35 -3.22 -8.47 -6.94
CA GLN A 35 -3.43 -7.05 -6.68
C GLN A 35 -2.98 -6.68 -5.26
N LYS A 36 -3.32 -7.51 -4.28
CA LYS A 36 -2.90 -7.29 -2.90
C LYS A 36 -1.38 -7.41 -2.74
N VAL A 37 -0.76 -8.39 -3.40
CA VAL A 37 0.70 -8.57 -3.35
C VAL A 37 1.41 -7.32 -3.89
N PHE A 38 0.96 -6.78 -5.01
CA PHE A 38 1.54 -5.54 -5.55
C PHE A 38 1.36 -4.37 -4.59
N ALA A 39 0.17 -4.22 -4.02
CA ALA A 39 -0.09 -3.14 -3.06
C ALA A 39 0.83 -3.24 -1.83
N TYR A 40 0.99 -4.44 -1.29
CA TYR A 40 1.89 -4.68 -0.15
C TYR A 40 3.34 -4.39 -0.52
N ALA A 41 3.78 -4.80 -1.71
CA ALA A 41 5.15 -4.55 -2.17
C ALA A 41 5.43 -3.04 -2.26
N TYR A 42 4.52 -2.28 -2.87
CA TYR A 42 4.66 -0.84 -2.94
C TYR A 42 4.63 -0.19 -1.57
N ALA A 43 3.75 -0.66 -0.68
CA ALA A 43 3.67 -0.14 0.68
C ALA A 43 4.98 -0.34 1.43
N ASN A 44 5.57 -1.53 1.33
CA ASN A 44 6.85 -1.82 1.99
C ASN A 44 7.96 -0.90 1.49
N VAL A 45 8.05 -0.70 0.18
CA VAL A 45 9.08 0.18 -0.40
C VAL A 45 8.87 1.62 0.05
N ALA A 46 7.64 2.11 0.01
CA ALA A 46 7.32 3.49 0.41
C ALA A 46 7.62 3.73 1.88
N LEU A 47 7.22 2.81 2.75
CA LEU A 47 7.44 2.93 4.19
C LEU A 47 8.92 2.83 4.54
N ALA A 48 9.67 1.96 3.85
CA ALA A 48 11.11 1.86 4.06
C ALA A 48 11.82 3.15 3.66
N ALA A 49 11.41 3.76 2.55
CA ALA A 49 11.97 5.03 2.10
C ALA A 49 11.68 6.16 3.10
N ALA A 50 10.45 6.21 3.61
CA ALA A 50 10.06 7.21 4.60
C ALA A 50 10.84 7.05 5.91
N GLU A 51 11.03 5.80 6.34
CA GLU A 51 11.79 5.50 7.55
C GLU A 51 13.25 5.92 7.41
N LYS A 52 13.84 5.71 6.24
CA LYS A 52 15.21 6.13 5.95
C LYS A 52 15.37 7.64 6.08
N VAL A 53 14.44 8.41 5.52
CA VAL A 53 14.47 9.86 5.60
C VAL A 53 14.35 10.33 7.06
N ARG A 54 13.48 9.72 7.83
CA ARG A 54 13.31 10.05 9.25
C ARG A 54 14.59 9.75 10.05
N ALA A 55 15.26 8.66 9.73
CA ALA A 55 16.49 8.28 10.41
C ALA A 55 17.66 9.22 10.08
N GLU A 56 17.63 9.85 8.91
CA GLU A 56 18.68 10.76 8.45
C GLU A 56 18.46 12.21 8.90
N SER A 57 17.27 12.55 9.40
CA SER A 57 16.93 13.93 9.76
C SER A 57 17.21 14.32 11.21
#